data_be325d932855e8b571cf19507b728e43
#
_entry.id   be325d932855e8b571cf19507b728e43
#
_cell.length_a   1.000
_cell.length_b   1.000
_cell.length_c   1.000
_cell.angle_alpha   90.00
_cell.angle_beta   90.00
_cell.angle_gamma   90.00
#
_symmetry.space_group_name_H-M   'P 1'
#
loop_
_entity.id
_entity.type
_entity.pdbx_description
1 polymer ?
#
loop_
_entity_poly.entity_id
_entity_poly.type
_entity_poly.pdbx_seq_one_letter_code
_entity_poly.pdbx_strand_id
1 'polypeptide(L)'
;RDGLLSHFAVHLSPVFYVLLPFYKLFPRPETLLVLQSLVVISGMVPLCLLTRAFGFTRPQTLCYGLMYCFYPAFMGGCFYDFHENKFLAVIILWCMYFLETGHFKSMLASAALLLMVKEDAPVYAACIGLYLFLWKKQYRLGAVVFLASCAYFCIAIWYINRFGEGAMINRFDNFISDKRLGLVSMFKTILVNPA
;
A
#
# COMPACT_ATOMS: atom_id res chain seq x y z
N ARG A 1 -17.70 -10.86 26.87
CA ARG A 1 -17.43 -11.61 25.60
C ARG A 1 -16.06 -11.15 25.10
N ASP A 2 -15.01 -11.80 25.60
CA ASP A 2 -13.64 -11.62 25.11
C ASP A 2 -13.47 -12.46 23.84
N GLY A 3 -14.26 -12.15 22.81
CA GLY A 3 -14.09 -12.71 21.48
C GLY A 3 -12.82 -12.12 20.88
N LEU A 4 -11.85 -12.96 20.51
CA LEU A 4 -10.74 -12.58 19.67
C LEU A 4 -11.31 -11.89 18.41
N LEU A 5 -11.17 -10.55 18.35
CA LEU A 5 -11.61 -9.77 17.21
C LEU A 5 -10.80 -10.21 15.99
N SER A 6 -11.49 -10.54 14.91
CA SER A 6 -10.83 -10.81 13.65
C SER A 6 -10.10 -9.55 13.18
N HIS A 7 -8.90 -9.68 12.62
CA HIS A 7 -8.19 -8.58 11.96
C HIS A 7 -9.09 -7.84 10.96
N PHE A 8 -9.95 -8.57 10.25
CA PHE A 8 -10.92 -8.01 9.30
C PHE A 8 -12.06 -7.19 9.93
N ALA A 9 -12.21 -7.23 11.26
CA ALA A 9 -13.15 -6.33 11.94
C ALA A 9 -12.65 -4.88 11.98
N VAL A 10 -11.34 -4.67 11.86
CA VAL A 10 -10.68 -3.36 11.97
C VAL A 10 -10.01 -2.94 10.67
N HIS A 11 -9.46 -3.89 9.91
CA HIS A 11 -8.72 -3.66 8.67
C HIS A 11 -9.20 -4.58 7.55
N LEU A 12 -9.33 -4.03 6.35
CA LEU A 12 -9.58 -4.83 5.15
C LEU A 12 -8.26 -5.10 4.42
N SER A 13 -7.65 -6.24 4.74
CA SER A 13 -6.35 -6.66 4.21
C SER A 13 -6.42 -8.02 3.51
N PRO A 14 -7.03 -8.13 2.30
CA PRO A 14 -7.15 -9.39 1.57
C PRO A 14 -5.81 -10.08 1.27
N VAL A 15 -4.68 -9.36 1.34
CA VAL A 15 -3.33 -9.91 1.14
C VAL A 15 -3.04 -11.11 2.07
N PHE A 16 -3.70 -11.20 3.22
CA PHE A 16 -3.58 -12.35 4.10
C PHE A 16 -3.98 -13.68 3.44
N TYR A 17 -4.93 -13.65 2.50
CA TYR A 17 -5.30 -14.85 1.73
C TYR A 17 -4.16 -15.31 0.82
N VAL A 18 -3.32 -14.40 0.34
CA VAL A 18 -2.12 -14.72 -0.46
C VAL A 18 -1.04 -15.35 0.43
N LEU A 19 -0.95 -14.94 1.70
CA LEU A 19 0.01 -15.48 2.66
C LEU A 19 -0.44 -16.80 3.28
N LEU A 20 -1.74 -17.09 3.27
CA LEU A 20 -2.34 -18.25 3.93
C LEU A 20 -1.74 -19.60 3.52
N PRO A 21 -1.44 -19.90 2.23
CA PRO A 21 -0.81 -21.16 1.85
C PRO A 21 0.54 -21.39 2.52
N PHE A 22 1.36 -20.32 2.63
CA PHE A 22 2.67 -20.39 3.28
C PHE A 22 2.53 -20.59 4.79
N TYR A 23 1.58 -19.90 5.41
CA TYR A 23 1.29 -20.08 6.84
C TYR A 23 0.77 -21.49 7.16
N LYS A 24 0.00 -22.09 6.27
CA LYS A 24 -0.47 -23.48 6.45
C LYS A 24 0.65 -24.51 6.44
N LEU A 25 1.74 -24.25 5.68
CA LEU A 25 2.91 -25.14 5.66
C LEU A 25 3.69 -25.06 6.97
N PHE A 26 3.80 -23.86 7.53
CA PHE A 26 4.53 -23.60 8.77
C PHE A 26 3.68 -22.67 9.66
N PRO A 27 2.75 -23.23 10.47
CA PRO A 27 1.79 -22.45 11.26
C PRO A 27 2.43 -21.84 12.51
N ARG A 28 3.36 -20.91 12.32
CA ARG A 28 4.09 -20.21 13.38
C ARG A 28 4.11 -18.71 13.07
N PRO A 29 4.06 -17.81 14.08
CA PRO A 29 4.15 -16.37 13.87
C PRO A 29 5.39 -15.95 13.08
N GLU A 30 6.52 -16.63 13.30
CA GLU A 30 7.79 -16.37 12.63
C GLU A 30 7.69 -16.51 11.10
N THR A 31 6.79 -17.36 10.61
CA THR A 31 6.56 -17.54 9.17
C THR A 31 6.14 -16.23 8.50
N LEU A 32 5.25 -15.47 9.15
CA LEU A 32 4.82 -14.17 8.63
C LEU A 32 5.95 -13.15 8.65
N LEU A 33 6.80 -13.14 9.69
CA LEU A 33 7.95 -12.25 9.79
C LEU A 33 9.00 -12.56 8.72
N VAL A 34 9.28 -13.85 8.48
CA VAL A 34 10.19 -14.28 7.42
C VAL A 34 9.64 -13.88 6.05
N LEU A 35 8.38 -14.15 5.77
CA LEU A 35 7.73 -13.76 4.50
C LEU A 35 7.77 -12.25 4.31
N GLN A 36 7.46 -11.47 5.33
CA GLN A 36 7.55 -10.02 5.29
C GLN A 36 8.96 -9.56 4.93
N SER A 37 9.98 -10.10 5.60
CA SER A 37 11.37 -9.73 5.37
C SER A 37 11.82 -10.10 3.96
N LEU A 38 11.45 -11.27 3.45
CA LEU A 38 11.75 -11.70 2.08
C LEU A 38 11.06 -10.79 1.05
N VAL A 39 9.79 -10.44 1.27
CA VAL A 39 9.08 -9.51 0.37
C VAL A 39 9.74 -8.14 0.41
N VAL A 40 10.02 -7.58 1.59
CA VAL A 40 10.66 -6.26 1.72
C VAL A 40 11.99 -6.23 1.01
N ILE A 41 12.88 -7.21 1.24
CA ILE A 41 14.20 -7.23 0.60
C ILE A 41 14.09 -7.42 -0.92
N SER A 42 13.07 -8.15 -1.41
CA SER A 42 12.83 -8.33 -2.83
C SER A 42 12.54 -7.01 -3.56
N GLY A 43 12.13 -5.97 -2.85
CA GLY A 43 11.89 -4.63 -3.41
C GLY A 43 13.14 -3.99 -4.02
N MET A 44 14.34 -4.49 -3.67
CA MET A 44 15.58 -4.11 -4.35
C MET A 44 15.53 -4.47 -5.84
N VAL A 45 14.87 -5.56 -6.22
CA VAL A 45 14.80 -6.01 -7.62
C VAL A 45 14.07 -5.00 -8.50
N PRO A 46 12.79 -4.64 -8.24
CA PRO A 46 12.11 -3.65 -9.07
C PRO A 46 12.78 -2.28 -9.01
N LEU A 47 13.38 -1.89 -7.89
CA LEU A 47 14.14 -0.64 -7.79
C LEU A 47 15.36 -0.65 -8.73
N CYS A 48 16.15 -1.72 -8.74
CA CYS A 48 17.29 -1.84 -9.65
C CYS A 48 16.86 -1.90 -11.12
N LEU A 49 15.77 -2.57 -11.42
CA LEU A 49 15.21 -2.61 -12.79
C LEU A 49 14.71 -1.22 -13.21
N LEU A 50 14.05 -0.49 -12.33
CA LEU A 50 13.54 0.85 -12.59
C LEU A 50 14.67 1.86 -12.81
N THR A 51 15.71 1.86 -11.97
CA THR A 51 16.87 2.73 -12.14
C THR A 51 17.61 2.43 -13.46
N ARG A 52 17.71 1.15 -13.85
CA ARG A 52 18.26 0.77 -15.17
C ARG A 52 17.38 1.26 -16.32
N ALA A 53 16.07 1.18 -16.19
CA ALA A 53 15.12 1.71 -17.18
C ALA A 53 15.26 3.23 -17.36
N PHE A 54 15.62 3.97 -16.30
CA PHE A 54 15.95 5.41 -16.36
C PHE A 54 17.38 5.70 -16.87
N GLY A 55 18.15 4.70 -17.27
CA GLY A 55 19.47 4.89 -17.85
C GLY A 55 20.60 5.04 -16.84
N PHE A 56 20.38 4.76 -15.56
CA PHE A 56 21.43 4.80 -14.57
C PHE A 56 22.50 3.72 -14.83
N THR A 57 23.74 4.07 -14.53
CA THR A 57 24.90 3.17 -14.64
C THR A 57 24.81 2.03 -13.60
N ARG A 58 25.56 0.95 -13.83
CA ARG A 58 25.61 -0.17 -12.87
C ARG A 58 26.01 0.25 -11.46
N PRO A 59 27.06 1.07 -11.24
CA PRO A 59 27.42 1.53 -9.90
C PRO A 59 26.31 2.35 -9.23
N GLN A 60 25.65 3.25 -9.97
CA GLN A 60 24.52 4.02 -9.46
C GLN A 60 23.36 3.12 -9.05
N THR A 61 23.00 2.15 -9.90
CA THR A 61 21.94 1.17 -9.60
C THR A 61 22.25 0.40 -8.33
N LEU A 62 23.53 -0.07 -8.18
CA LEU A 62 23.97 -0.77 -6.98
C LEU A 62 23.85 0.13 -5.73
N CYS A 63 24.28 1.38 -5.84
CA CYS A 63 24.16 2.35 -4.76
C CYS A 63 22.71 2.50 -4.29
N TYR A 64 21.74 2.71 -5.22
CA TYR A 64 20.32 2.78 -4.87
C TYR A 64 19.80 1.48 -4.25
N GLY A 65 20.22 0.32 -4.76
CA GLY A 65 19.87 -0.97 -4.18
C GLY A 65 20.37 -1.13 -2.73
N LEU A 66 21.63 -0.74 -2.48
CA LEU A 66 22.21 -0.76 -1.13
C LEU A 66 21.50 0.24 -0.21
N MET A 67 21.24 1.46 -0.68
CA MET A 67 20.47 2.45 0.10
C MET A 67 19.09 1.91 0.48
N TYR A 68 18.40 1.22 -0.41
CA TYR A 68 17.12 0.58 -0.12
C TYR A 68 17.27 -0.50 0.96
N CYS A 69 18.24 -1.41 0.81
CA CYS A 69 18.48 -2.50 1.77
C CYS A 69 18.84 -2.00 3.17
N PHE A 70 19.61 -0.91 3.26
CA PHE A 70 20.04 -0.34 4.53
C PHE A 70 19.16 0.83 5.01
N TYR A 71 18.03 1.09 4.34
CA TYR A 71 17.13 2.15 4.76
C TYR A 71 16.49 1.83 6.13
N PRO A 72 16.72 2.65 7.18
CA PRO A 72 16.35 2.29 8.54
C PRO A 72 14.86 1.98 8.74
N ALA A 73 13.97 2.66 8.00
CA ALA A 73 12.53 2.44 8.12
C ALA A 73 12.10 1.06 7.60
N PHE A 74 12.79 0.50 6.59
CA PHE A 74 12.53 -0.86 6.11
C PHE A 74 13.13 -1.89 7.05
N MET A 75 14.41 -1.72 7.43
CA MET A 75 15.10 -2.65 8.31
C MET A 75 14.47 -2.71 9.69
N GLY A 76 14.31 -1.55 10.36
CA GLY A 76 13.71 -1.48 11.69
C GLY A 76 12.31 -2.07 11.75
N GLY A 77 11.54 -1.86 10.69
CA GLY A 77 10.23 -2.43 10.58
C GLY A 77 10.19 -3.97 10.48
N CYS A 78 11.23 -4.62 9.94
CA CYS A 78 11.29 -6.09 9.84
C CYS A 78 11.61 -6.75 11.18
N PHE A 79 12.22 -6.03 12.14
CA PHE A 79 12.60 -6.56 13.45
C PHE A 79 11.52 -6.42 14.52
N TYR A 80 10.42 -5.71 14.23
CA TYR A 80 9.42 -5.40 15.25
C TYR A 80 8.25 -6.38 15.19
N ASP A 81 7.31 -6.18 14.29
CA ASP A 81 6.09 -6.98 14.19
C ASP A 81 5.68 -7.13 12.73
N PHE A 82 4.79 -8.11 12.46
CA PHE A 82 4.22 -8.26 11.13
C PHE A 82 3.24 -7.11 10.85
N HIS A 83 3.50 -6.41 9.73
CA HIS A 83 2.61 -5.38 9.21
C HIS A 83 2.54 -5.46 7.69
N GLU A 84 1.35 -5.69 7.16
CA GLU A 84 1.07 -5.78 5.73
C GLU A 84 1.46 -4.51 4.95
N ASN A 85 1.43 -3.35 5.60
CA ASN A 85 1.83 -2.06 4.99
C ASN A 85 3.24 -2.06 4.39
N LYS A 86 4.12 -2.95 4.85
CA LYS A 86 5.48 -3.08 4.33
C LYS A 86 5.53 -3.61 2.90
N PHE A 87 4.47 -4.27 2.46
CA PHE A 87 4.36 -4.75 1.08
C PHE A 87 4.06 -3.61 0.10
N LEU A 88 3.48 -2.49 0.56
CA LEU A 88 3.12 -1.36 -0.28
C LEU A 88 4.30 -0.85 -1.11
N ALA A 89 5.44 -0.59 -0.46
CA ALA A 89 6.61 -0.04 -1.13
C ALA A 89 7.10 -0.95 -2.27
N VAL A 90 7.15 -2.26 -2.03
CA VAL A 90 7.59 -3.26 -3.01
C VAL A 90 6.65 -3.32 -4.21
N ILE A 91 5.33 -3.36 -3.94
CA ILE A 91 4.32 -3.45 -4.99
C ILE A 91 4.27 -2.14 -5.79
N ILE A 92 4.41 -0.98 -5.14
CA ILE A 92 4.51 0.32 -5.82
C ILE A 92 5.73 0.37 -6.74
N LEU A 93 6.88 -0.13 -6.29
CA LEU A 93 8.08 -0.20 -7.14
C LEU A 93 7.85 -1.07 -8.38
N TRP A 94 7.17 -2.21 -8.25
CA TRP A 94 6.77 -3.03 -9.39
C TRP A 94 5.79 -2.30 -10.31
N CYS A 95 4.78 -1.64 -9.76
CA CYS A 95 3.85 -0.82 -10.53
C CYS A 95 4.60 0.24 -11.36
N MET A 96 5.51 0.98 -10.72
CA MET A 96 6.31 2.03 -11.37
C MET A 96 7.23 1.46 -12.45
N TYR A 97 7.91 0.34 -12.18
CA TYR A 97 8.75 -0.31 -13.18
C TYR A 97 7.95 -0.73 -14.42
N PHE A 98 6.83 -1.43 -14.24
CA PHE A 98 5.98 -1.87 -15.36
C PHE A 98 5.34 -0.70 -16.11
N LEU A 99 4.99 0.37 -15.38
CA LEU A 99 4.46 1.60 -15.97
C LEU A 99 5.50 2.27 -16.84
N GLU A 100 6.72 2.47 -16.33
CA GLU A 100 7.81 3.13 -17.07
C GLU A 100 8.29 2.33 -18.28
N THR A 101 8.23 1.01 -18.20
CA THR A 101 8.62 0.10 -19.30
C THR A 101 7.46 -0.22 -20.27
N GLY A 102 6.26 0.35 -20.05
CA GLY A 102 5.12 0.16 -20.95
C GLY A 102 4.41 -1.20 -20.81
N HIS A 103 4.72 -1.98 -19.76
CA HIS A 103 4.09 -3.28 -19.51
C HIS A 103 2.76 -3.11 -18.75
N PHE A 104 1.77 -2.48 -19.37
CA PHE A 104 0.54 -2.06 -18.71
C PHE A 104 -0.28 -3.21 -18.10
N LYS A 105 -0.26 -4.41 -18.67
CA LYS A 105 -0.95 -5.57 -18.10
C LYS A 105 -0.34 -5.96 -16.75
N SER A 106 0.99 -6.01 -16.65
CA SER A 106 1.70 -6.32 -15.41
C SER A 106 1.54 -5.20 -14.39
N MET A 107 1.52 -3.95 -14.84
CA MET A 107 1.22 -2.79 -13.99
C MET A 107 -0.19 -2.89 -13.38
N LEU A 108 -1.21 -3.23 -14.17
CA LEU A 108 -2.57 -3.44 -13.67
C LEU A 108 -2.66 -4.60 -12.66
N ALA A 109 -1.95 -5.72 -12.94
CA ALA A 109 -1.89 -6.83 -11.99
C ALA A 109 -1.24 -6.41 -10.67
N SER A 110 -0.14 -5.64 -10.71
CA SER A 110 0.52 -5.09 -9.53
C SER A 110 -0.38 -4.08 -8.80
N ALA A 111 -1.11 -3.22 -9.52
CA ALA A 111 -2.06 -2.29 -8.94
C ALA A 111 -3.24 -3.02 -8.26
N ALA A 112 -3.74 -4.11 -8.85
CA ALA A 112 -4.75 -4.95 -8.21
C ALA A 112 -4.22 -5.60 -6.92
N LEU A 113 -2.97 -6.09 -6.92
CA LEU A 113 -2.31 -6.62 -5.72
C LEU A 113 -2.12 -5.51 -4.67
N LEU A 114 -1.80 -4.28 -5.09
CA LEU A 114 -1.68 -3.13 -4.20
C LEU A 114 -2.99 -2.88 -3.43
N LEU A 115 -4.14 -2.92 -4.12
CA LEU A 115 -5.44 -2.75 -3.49
C LEU A 115 -5.75 -3.81 -2.43
N MET A 116 -5.16 -5.01 -2.54
CA MET A 116 -5.37 -6.10 -1.58
C MET A 116 -4.59 -5.94 -0.28
N VAL A 117 -3.63 -5.01 -0.22
CA VAL A 117 -2.76 -4.89 0.96
C VAL A 117 -3.53 -4.38 2.16
N LYS A 118 -4.24 -3.27 2.00
CA LYS A 118 -5.00 -2.64 3.08
C LYS A 118 -6.02 -1.64 2.54
N GLU A 119 -6.99 -1.23 3.37
CA GLU A 119 -8.04 -0.27 3.02
C GLU A 119 -7.54 1.12 2.60
N ASP A 120 -6.33 1.53 2.98
CA ASP A 120 -5.70 2.81 2.60
C ASP A 120 -4.83 2.71 1.34
N ALA A 121 -4.48 1.50 0.92
CA ALA A 121 -3.67 1.25 -0.28
C ALA A 121 -4.27 1.82 -1.59
N PRO A 122 -5.60 1.91 -1.76
CA PRO A 122 -6.20 2.57 -2.92
C PRO A 122 -5.75 4.01 -3.16
N VAL A 123 -5.34 4.74 -2.11
CA VAL A 123 -4.83 6.10 -2.25
C VAL A 123 -3.56 6.11 -3.12
N TYR A 124 -2.65 5.17 -2.90
CA TYR A 124 -1.43 5.04 -3.71
C TYR A 124 -1.74 4.62 -5.15
N ALA A 125 -2.69 3.70 -5.34
CA ALA A 125 -3.13 3.29 -6.67
C ALA A 125 -3.83 4.44 -7.41
N ALA A 126 -4.62 5.27 -6.73
CA ALA A 126 -5.22 6.48 -7.30
C ALA A 126 -4.15 7.50 -7.74
N CYS A 127 -3.09 7.69 -6.96
CA CYS A 127 -1.95 8.52 -7.36
C CYS A 127 -1.25 7.97 -8.62
N ILE A 128 -1.09 6.65 -8.74
CA ILE A 128 -0.57 6.02 -9.97
C ILE A 128 -1.52 6.28 -11.15
N GLY A 129 -2.83 6.19 -10.95
CA GLY A 129 -3.84 6.52 -11.95
C GLY A 129 -3.75 7.97 -12.42
N LEU A 130 -3.59 8.93 -11.49
CA LEU A 130 -3.38 10.34 -11.80
C LEU A 130 -2.07 10.57 -12.56
N TYR A 131 -0.99 9.90 -12.17
CA TYR A 131 0.29 9.99 -12.86
C TYR A 131 0.18 9.50 -14.32
N LEU A 132 -0.49 8.37 -14.55
CA LEU A 132 -0.81 7.87 -15.89
C LEU A 132 -1.61 8.90 -16.70
N PHE A 133 -2.60 9.51 -16.08
CA PHE A 133 -3.51 10.46 -16.74
C PHE A 133 -2.79 11.76 -17.10
N LEU A 134 -2.11 12.38 -16.14
CA LEU A 134 -1.52 13.72 -16.27
C LEU A 134 -0.18 13.70 -17.00
N TRP A 135 0.72 12.78 -16.63
CA TRP A 135 2.10 12.75 -17.14
C TRP A 135 2.29 11.84 -18.34
N LYS A 136 1.78 10.60 -18.23
CA LYS A 136 1.93 9.63 -19.33
C LYS A 136 0.91 9.82 -20.43
N LYS A 137 -0.08 10.70 -20.24
CA LYS A 137 -1.18 10.97 -21.20
C LYS A 137 -1.96 9.72 -21.60
N GLN A 138 -1.92 8.69 -20.76
CA GLN A 138 -2.69 7.46 -20.91
C GLN A 138 -4.07 7.64 -20.27
N TYR A 139 -4.87 8.53 -20.87
CA TYR A 139 -6.11 9.05 -20.29
C TYR A 139 -7.11 7.96 -19.90
N ARG A 140 -7.34 6.97 -20.80
CA ARG A 140 -8.29 5.88 -20.53
C ARG A 140 -7.79 4.99 -19.39
N LEU A 141 -6.54 4.57 -19.44
CA LEU A 141 -5.96 3.69 -18.44
C LEU A 141 -5.85 4.39 -17.09
N GLY A 142 -5.38 5.63 -17.07
CA GLY A 142 -5.29 6.44 -15.86
C GLY A 142 -6.64 6.68 -15.21
N ALA A 143 -7.67 7.01 -15.99
CA ALA A 143 -9.03 7.18 -15.48
C ALA A 143 -9.59 5.86 -14.89
N VAL A 144 -9.37 4.72 -15.56
CA VAL A 144 -9.82 3.41 -15.07
C VAL A 144 -9.15 3.08 -13.73
N VAL A 145 -7.82 3.22 -13.64
CA VAL A 145 -7.07 2.93 -12.39
C VAL A 145 -7.54 3.87 -11.27
N PHE A 146 -7.67 5.16 -11.55
CA PHE A 146 -8.12 6.14 -10.56
C PHE A 146 -9.54 5.83 -10.04
N LEU A 147 -10.50 5.67 -10.96
CA LEU A 147 -11.90 5.43 -10.58
C LEU A 147 -12.07 4.08 -9.87
N ALA A 148 -11.38 3.02 -10.33
CA ALA A 148 -11.39 1.72 -9.67
C ALA A 148 -10.82 1.80 -8.25
N SER A 149 -9.75 2.56 -8.05
CA SER A 149 -9.15 2.79 -6.72
C SER A 149 -10.11 3.54 -5.80
N CYS A 150 -10.75 4.60 -6.28
CA CYS A 150 -11.75 5.34 -5.52
C CYS A 150 -12.96 4.45 -5.15
N ALA A 151 -13.46 3.66 -6.11
CA ALA A 151 -14.56 2.74 -5.87
C ALA A 151 -14.19 1.68 -4.82
N TYR A 152 -12.99 1.08 -4.94
CA TYR A 152 -12.51 0.11 -3.95
C TYR A 152 -12.37 0.73 -2.57
N PHE A 153 -11.83 1.95 -2.46
CA PHE A 153 -11.74 2.66 -1.19
C PHE A 153 -13.11 2.86 -0.53
N CYS A 154 -14.11 3.33 -1.31
CA CYS A 154 -15.46 3.50 -0.80
C CYS A 154 -16.07 2.17 -0.33
N ILE A 155 -15.87 1.10 -1.10
CA ILE A 155 -16.34 -0.25 -0.74
C ILE A 155 -15.64 -0.74 0.54
N ALA A 156 -14.33 -0.56 0.66
CA ALA A 156 -13.55 -0.97 1.82
C ALA A 156 -14.02 -0.27 3.10
N ILE A 157 -14.18 1.05 3.04
CA ILE A 157 -14.69 1.84 4.18
C ILE A 157 -16.13 1.46 4.52
N TRP A 158 -17.00 1.28 3.51
CA TRP A 158 -18.37 0.81 3.73
C TRP A 158 -18.39 -0.56 4.43
N TYR A 159 -17.56 -1.50 3.97
CA TYR A 159 -17.47 -2.84 4.54
C TYR A 159 -17.03 -2.81 6.01
N ILE A 160 -15.95 -2.08 6.34
CA ILE A 160 -15.43 -1.95 7.69
C ILE A 160 -16.48 -1.29 8.62
N ASN A 161 -17.17 -0.27 8.13
CA ASN A 161 -18.21 0.41 8.92
C ASN A 161 -19.48 -0.45 9.10
N ARG A 162 -19.77 -1.36 8.18
CA ARG A 162 -21.00 -2.19 8.22
C ARG A 162 -20.82 -3.48 9.00
N PHE A 163 -19.66 -4.12 8.85
CA PHE A 163 -19.40 -5.47 9.37
C PHE A 163 -18.28 -5.52 10.41
N GLY A 164 -17.52 -4.44 10.54
CA GLY A 164 -16.42 -4.30 11.50
C GLY A 164 -16.76 -3.36 12.65
N GLU A 165 -15.72 -2.91 13.36
CA GLU A 165 -15.81 -1.92 14.44
C GLU A 165 -15.82 -0.48 13.95
N GLY A 166 -15.81 -0.28 12.64
CA GLY A 166 -15.67 1.01 11.98
C GLY A 166 -14.24 1.38 11.63
N ALA A 167 -14.09 2.24 10.62
CA ALA A 167 -12.80 2.79 10.27
C ALA A 167 -12.21 3.53 11.50
N MET A 168 -10.90 3.36 11.75
CA MET A 168 -10.21 3.95 12.91
C MET A 168 -10.13 5.49 12.84
N ILE A 169 -11.23 6.15 12.53
CA ILE A 169 -11.35 7.61 12.45
C ILE A 169 -11.05 8.25 13.81
N ASN A 170 -11.31 7.53 14.90
CA ASN A 170 -11.06 8.00 16.28
C ASN A 170 -9.58 8.33 16.56
N ARG A 171 -8.64 7.82 15.78
CA ARG A 171 -7.21 8.21 15.86
C ARG A 171 -6.98 9.66 15.46
N PHE A 172 -7.90 10.24 14.72
CA PHE A 172 -7.85 11.62 14.22
C PHE A 172 -8.79 12.55 15.00
N ASP A 173 -9.33 12.12 16.16
CA ASP A 173 -10.28 12.90 16.97
C ASP A 173 -9.71 14.28 17.34
N ASN A 174 -8.39 14.40 17.54
CA ASN A 174 -7.73 15.68 17.81
C ASN A 174 -7.83 16.68 16.63
N PHE A 175 -8.06 16.19 15.40
CA PHE A 175 -8.23 17.01 14.20
C PHE A 175 -9.69 17.18 13.80
N ILE A 176 -10.62 16.50 14.49
CA ILE A 176 -12.05 16.55 14.18
C ILE A 176 -12.73 17.48 15.21
N SER A 177 -12.86 18.76 14.84
CA SER A 177 -13.54 19.77 15.67
C SER A 177 -15.05 19.54 15.76
N ASP A 178 -15.68 18.94 14.75
CA ASP A 178 -17.09 18.57 14.73
C ASP A 178 -17.26 17.11 14.29
N LYS A 179 -17.62 16.26 15.26
CA LYS A 179 -17.84 14.81 15.04
C LYS A 179 -18.98 14.50 14.04
N ARG A 180 -19.92 15.44 13.83
CA ARG A 180 -21.02 15.26 12.88
C ARG A 180 -20.53 15.33 11.43
N LEU A 181 -19.47 16.09 11.18
CA LEU A 181 -18.89 16.27 9.86
C LEU A 181 -17.75 15.27 9.56
N GLY A 182 -17.29 14.47 10.53
CA GLY A 182 -16.28 13.44 10.35
C GLY A 182 -15.02 13.92 9.62
N LEU A 183 -14.64 13.23 8.55
CA LEU A 183 -13.46 13.57 7.75
C LEU A 183 -13.49 14.97 7.14
N VAL A 184 -14.67 15.52 6.83
CA VAL A 184 -14.81 16.88 6.29
C VAL A 184 -14.34 17.91 7.33
N SER A 185 -14.68 17.69 8.62
CA SER A 185 -14.19 18.53 9.72
C SER A 185 -12.67 18.44 9.86
N MET A 186 -12.10 17.25 9.72
CA MET A 186 -10.65 17.05 9.74
C MET A 186 -9.93 17.88 8.65
N PHE A 187 -10.40 17.78 7.41
CA PHE A 187 -9.83 18.58 6.30
C PHE A 187 -9.95 20.09 6.54
N LYS A 188 -11.12 20.53 7.06
CA LYS A 188 -11.31 21.93 7.42
C LYS A 188 -10.33 22.36 8.52
N THR A 189 -10.14 21.56 9.55
CA THR A 189 -9.21 21.86 10.65
C THR A 189 -7.78 21.95 10.17
N ILE A 190 -7.33 21.00 9.30
CA ILE A 190 -5.99 21.02 8.71
C ILE A 190 -5.77 22.28 7.85
N LEU A 191 -6.77 22.72 7.10
CA LEU A 191 -6.66 23.89 6.25
C LEU A 191 -6.66 25.22 7.05
N VAL A 192 -7.38 25.25 8.17
CA VAL A 192 -7.50 26.48 9.00
C VAL A 192 -6.38 26.57 10.03
N ASN A 193 -5.93 25.44 10.58
CA ASN A 193 -4.84 25.32 11.54
C ASN A 193 -3.78 24.32 11.04
N PRO A 194 -2.92 24.71 10.12
CA PRO A 194 -1.90 23.83 9.55
C PRO A 194 -0.67 23.65 10.45
N ALA A 195 -0.79 23.89 11.76
CA ALA A 195 0.34 23.81 12.72
C ALA A 195 0.90 22.43 12.88
#